data_e233a8fe626f9167ac7b447a53207375
#
_entry.id   e233a8fe626f9167ac7b447a53207375
#
_cell.length_a   1.000
_cell.length_b   1.000
_cell.length_c   1.000
_cell.angle_alpha   90.00
_cell.angle_beta   90.00
_cell.angle_gamma   90.00
#
_symmetry.space_group_name_H-M   'P 1'
#
loop_
_entity.id
_entity.type
_entity.pdbx_description
1 polymer ?
#
loop_
_entity_poly.entity_id
_entity_poly.type
_entity_poly.pdbx_seq_one_letter_code
_entity_poly.pdbx_strand_id
1 'polypeptide(L)'
;ISLGLVGSEMCIRDRSKSVQNIVYGVNHNDVDTKNFQIFTSASCTTNCLAPIVKVLEEQIGIEHGSITTIHNITNSQNLVDSPKANLRRSRSGVNSLIPTTTGSAKAISLIYPELKGRLNGHAVRVPLLNASLTDCVFEMKKPVSVEEINKLFIEASASYLKNILSFEERPLVSSDYVNNSHSAIIDGLSTMVVNRTQLKVYAWYDNEWGYACRMVDLISHIMNK
;
A
#
# COMPACT_ATOMS: atom_id res chain seq x y z
N ILE A 1 0.65 -16.66 24.59
CA ILE A 1 0.72 -15.90 23.33
C ILE A 1 1.88 -14.94 23.49
N SER A 2 2.99 -15.23 22.83
CA SER A 2 4.11 -14.28 22.75
C SER A 2 3.71 -13.18 21.76
N LEU A 3 3.31 -12.03 22.26
CA LEU A 3 3.05 -10.84 21.45
C LEU A 3 4.36 -10.10 21.21
N GLY A 4 5.27 -10.72 20.47
CA GLY A 4 6.48 -10.08 20.01
C GLY A 4 6.25 -9.41 18.65
N LEU A 5 5.53 -8.30 18.60
CA LEU A 5 5.47 -7.46 17.41
C LEU A 5 6.73 -6.60 17.35
N VAL A 6 7.75 -7.11 16.70
CA VAL A 6 8.95 -6.32 16.38
C VAL A 6 8.79 -5.78 14.96
N GLY A 7 9.13 -4.51 14.71
CA GLY A 7 8.96 -3.85 13.42
C GLY A 7 9.57 -4.59 12.22
N SER A 8 10.55 -5.47 12.43
CA SER A 8 11.09 -6.36 11.39
C SER A 8 10.11 -7.45 10.94
N GLU A 9 9.19 -7.86 11.80
CA GLU A 9 8.21 -8.89 11.50
C GLU A 9 7.06 -8.37 10.62
N MET A 10 6.82 -7.05 10.62
CA MET A 10 5.87 -6.44 9.68
C MET A 10 6.22 -6.70 8.21
N CYS A 11 7.49 -6.96 7.92
CA CYS A 11 7.96 -7.29 6.58
C CYS A 11 8.15 -8.80 6.36
N ILE A 12 8.04 -9.62 7.41
CA ILE A 12 8.07 -11.07 7.29
C ILE A 12 6.70 -11.52 6.80
N ARG A 13 6.67 -11.88 5.53
CA ARG A 13 5.49 -12.48 4.95
C ARG A 13 5.50 -13.97 5.18
N ASP A 14 4.71 -14.41 6.12
CA ASP A 14 4.28 -15.78 6.07
C ASP A 14 3.26 -15.91 4.94
N ARG A 15 3.67 -16.58 3.88
CA ARG A 15 2.82 -16.94 2.74
C ARG A 15 2.34 -18.37 2.85
N SER A 16 2.40 -18.94 4.04
CA SER A 16 1.89 -20.29 4.26
C SER A 16 0.38 -20.30 4.00
N LYS A 17 -0.13 -21.44 3.56
CA LYS A 17 -1.58 -21.65 3.39
C LYS A 17 -2.36 -21.55 4.70
N SER A 18 -1.67 -21.46 5.83
CA SER A 18 -2.24 -21.35 7.18
C SER A 18 -2.44 -19.93 7.65
N VAL A 19 -2.10 -18.91 6.85
CA VAL A 19 -2.18 -17.49 7.22
C VAL A 19 -3.12 -16.77 6.29
N GLN A 20 -4.13 -16.12 6.86
CA GLN A 20 -5.04 -15.28 6.08
C GLN A 20 -4.52 -13.83 6.02
N ASN A 21 -4.37 -13.29 4.80
CA ASN A 21 -3.95 -11.91 4.57
C ASN A 21 -5.18 -11.00 4.51
N ILE A 22 -5.26 -10.06 5.43
CA ILE A 22 -6.38 -9.14 5.53
C ILE A 22 -5.88 -7.70 5.39
N VAL A 23 -6.55 -6.95 4.54
CA VAL A 23 -6.41 -5.49 4.44
C VAL A 23 -7.71 -4.88 4.95
N TYR A 24 -7.62 -4.20 6.10
CA TYR A 24 -8.80 -3.59 6.71
C TYR A 24 -9.38 -2.49 5.79
N GLY A 25 -10.70 -2.46 5.66
CA GLY A 25 -11.41 -1.60 4.71
C GLY A 25 -11.59 -2.23 3.32
N VAL A 26 -10.82 -3.27 2.97
CA VAL A 26 -10.88 -3.91 1.65
C VAL A 26 -11.51 -5.30 1.71
N ASN A 27 -10.88 -6.24 2.42
CA ASN A 27 -11.36 -7.62 2.55
C ASN A 27 -11.51 -8.09 4.01
N HIS A 28 -11.64 -7.18 4.96
CA HIS A 28 -11.77 -7.51 6.39
C HIS A 28 -13.05 -8.30 6.72
N ASN A 29 -14.07 -8.20 5.90
CA ASN A 29 -15.28 -9.01 6.06
C ASN A 29 -15.05 -10.50 5.80
N ASP A 30 -13.99 -10.86 5.06
CA ASP A 30 -13.62 -12.23 4.71
C ASP A 30 -12.81 -12.93 5.82
N VAL A 31 -12.60 -12.28 6.98
CA VAL A 31 -11.93 -12.90 8.13
C VAL A 31 -12.64 -14.18 8.53
N ASP A 32 -11.90 -15.30 8.48
CA ASP A 32 -12.37 -16.63 8.82
C ASP A 32 -11.66 -17.18 10.06
N THR A 33 -12.20 -16.89 11.23
CA THR A 33 -11.66 -17.34 12.52
C THR A 33 -11.87 -18.83 12.79
N LYS A 34 -12.67 -19.54 11.97
CA LYS A 34 -12.89 -20.97 12.11
C LYS A 34 -11.77 -21.79 11.48
N ASN A 35 -11.28 -21.36 10.33
CA ASN A 35 -10.26 -22.08 9.56
C ASN A 35 -8.85 -21.51 9.74
N PHE A 36 -8.70 -20.28 10.23
CA PHE A 36 -7.41 -19.62 10.42
C PHE A 36 -7.21 -19.19 11.87
N GLN A 37 -6.03 -19.47 12.41
CA GLN A 37 -5.59 -19.02 13.74
C GLN A 37 -4.58 -17.87 13.65
N ILE A 38 -3.98 -17.66 12.48
CA ILE A 38 -2.99 -16.62 12.25
C ILE A 38 -3.48 -15.71 11.13
N PHE A 39 -3.49 -14.42 11.42
CA PHE A 39 -3.87 -13.36 10.49
C PHE A 39 -2.71 -12.39 10.30
N THR A 40 -2.58 -11.85 9.12
CA THR A 40 -1.63 -10.78 8.85
C THR A 40 -2.37 -9.57 8.28
N SER A 41 -1.99 -8.39 8.73
CA SER A 41 -2.46 -7.11 8.16
C SER A 41 -1.71 -6.74 6.87
N ALA A 42 -1.19 -7.72 6.14
CA ALA A 42 -0.40 -7.55 4.92
C ALA A 42 0.85 -6.65 5.16
N SER A 43 1.11 -5.66 4.32
CA SER A 43 2.19 -4.68 4.50
C SER A 43 1.67 -3.25 4.41
N CYS A 44 2.44 -2.28 4.90
CA CYS A 44 2.08 -0.87 4.81
C CYS A 44 1.80 -0.42 3.36
N THR A 45 2.67 -0.81 2.42
CA THR A 45 2.47 -0.53 0.99
C THR A 45 1.24 -1.25 0.43
N THR A 46 0.94 -2.48 0.87
CA THR A 46 -0.28 -3.20 0.45
C THR A 46 -1.52 -2.50 1.00
N ASN A 47 -1.48 -2.01 2.23
CA ASN A 47 -2.58 -1.23 2.81
C ASN A 47 -2.81 0.10 2.09
N CYS A 48 -1.75 0.73 1.55
CA CYS A 48 -1.90 1.90 0.68
C CYS A 48 -2.49 1.53 -0.68
N LEU A 49 -1.99 0.48 -1.31
CA LEU A 49 -2.36 0.11 -2.68
C LEU A 49 -3.77 -0.49 -2.78
N ALA A 50 -4.18 -1.31 -1.81
CA ALA A 50 -5.43 -2.06 -1.91
C ALA A 50 -6.69 -1.19 -1.96
N PRO A 51 -6.84 -0.09 -1.18
CA PRO A 51 -7.96 0.82 -1.32
C PRO A 51 -8.03 1.49 -2.70
N ILE A 52 -6.87 1.83 -3.29
CA ILE A 52 -6.79 2.41 -4.63
C ILE A 52 -7.31 1.41 -5.67
N VAL A 53 -6.79 0.19 -5.61
CA VAL A 53 -7.22 -0.90 -6.52
C VAL A 53 -8.69 -1.21 -6.33
N LYS A 54 -9.20 -1.22 -5.08
CA LYS A 54 -10.62 -1.43 -4.80
C LYS A 54 -11.51 -0.43 -5.54
N VAL A 55 -11.22 0.87 -5.41
CA VAL A 55 -12.00 1.91 -6.09
C VAL A 55 -11.93 1.74 -7.61
N LEU A 56 -10.73 1.57 -8.16
CA LEU A 56 -10.54 1.55 -9.61
C LEU A 56 -11.05 0.25 -10.25
N GLU A 57 -10.77 -0.93 -9.66
CA GLU A 57 -11.21 -2.21 -10.24
C GLU A 57 -12.73 -2.37 -10.17
N GLU A 58 -13.35 -2.01 -9.03
CA GLU A 58 -14.79 -2.16 -8.85
C GLU A 58 -15.62 -1.16 -9.67
N GLN A 59 -15.10 0.05 -9.96
CA GLN A 59 -15.84 1.09 -10.69
C GLN A 59 -15.57 1.09 -12.19
N ILE A 60 -14.34 0.80 -12.61
CA ILE A 60 -13.91 0.98 -14.01
C ILE A 60 -13.32 -0.31 -14.58
N GLY A 61 -12.50 -0.99 -13.77
CA GLY A 61 -11.69 -2.15 -14.13
C GLY A 61 -10.28 -1.76 -14.60
N ILE A 62 -9.30 -2.52 -14.08
CA ILE A 62 -7.87 -2.38 -14.42
C ILE A 62 -7.51 -3.47 -15.43
N GLU A 63 -6.93 -3.10 -16.57
CA GLU A 63 -6.42 -4.07 -17.53
C GLU A 63 -5.06 -4.62 -17.07
N HIS A 64 -4.13 -3.73 -16.74
CA HIS A 64 -2.84 -4.05 -16.14
C HIS A 64 -2.20 -2.80 -15.53
N GLY A 65 -1.08 -2.96 -14.84
CA GLY A 65 -0.41 -1.81 -14.25
C GLY A 65 0.95 -2.11 -13.63
N SER A 66 1.66 -1.05 -13.32
CA SER A 66 2.91 -1.09 -12.57
C SER A 66 2.90 -0.12 -11.40
N ILE A 67 3.56 -0.53 -10.32
CA ILE A 67 3.60 0.25 -9.08
C ILE A 67 5.06 0.49 -8.67
N THR A 68 5.39 1.72 -8.35
CA THR A 68 6.66 2.05 -7.72
C THR A 68 6.38 2.71 -6.37
N THR A 69 6.82 2.08 -5.28
CA THR A 69 6.78 2.77 -3.99
C THR A 69 8.11 3.43 -3.69
N ILE A 70 8.09 4.74 -3.51
CA ILE A 70 9.19 5.56 -3.01
C ILE A 70 9.05 5.53 -1.49
N HIS A 71 9.90 4.73 -0.87
CA HIS A 71 9.68 4.30 0.51
C HIS A 71 10.83 4.75 1.41
N ASN A 72 10.52 5.24 2.59
CA ASN A 72 11.52 5.55 3.59
C ASN A 72 12.44 4.36 3.88
N ILE A 73 13.58 4.62 4.51
CA ILE A 73 14.43 3.55 5.03
C ILE A 73 13.72 2.77 6.13
N THR A 74 14.05 1.50 6.23
CA THR A 74 13.60 0.60 7.31
C THR A 74 14.82 -0.10 7.88
N ASN A 75 14.65 -0.90 8.93
CA ASN A 75 15.73 -1.70 9.53
C ASN A 75 16.39 -2.70 8.53
N SER A 76 15.83 -2.88 7.36
CA SER A 76 16.45 -3.70 6.30
C SER A 76 17.57 -2.96 5.54
N GLN A 77 17.65 -1.64 5.62
CA GLN A 77 18.74 -0.83 5.09
C GLN A 77 19.83 -0.61 6.15
N ASN A 78 21.07 -0.59 5.70
CA ASN A 78 22.21 -0.23 6.55
C ASN A 78 22.32 1.30 6.67
N LEU A 79 22.76 1.78 7.82
CA LEU A 79 23.12 3.20 7.99
C LEU A 79 24.43 3.52 7.26
N VAL A 80 25.38 2.60 7.32
CA VAL A 80 26.65 2.66 6.59
C VAL A 80 26.78 1.43 5.69
N ASP A 81 27.63 1.51 4.68
CA ASP A 81 27.92 0.38 3.80
C ASP A 81 28.36 -0.85 4.60
N SER A 82 27.74 -1.99 4.39
CA SER A 82 28.13 -3.24 5.04
C SER A 82 27.72 -4.45 4.19
N PRO A 83 28.48 -5.55 4.24
CA PRO A 83 28.25 -6.73 3.41
C PRO A 83 26.85 -7.34 3.61
N LYS A 84 26.12 -7.56 2.53
CA LYS A 84 24.88 -8.35 2.46
C LYS A 84 24.83 -9.16 1.17
N ALA A 85 24.09 -10.25 1.18
CA ALA A 85 23.87 -11.06 -0.02
C ALA A 85 23.29 -10.27 -1.21
N ASN A 86 22.43 -9.30 -0.94
CA ASN A 86 21.94 -8.36 -1.94
C ASN A 86 22.83 -7.12 -1.98
N LEU A 87 23.60 -6.97 -3.05
CA LEU A 87 24.59 -5.90 -3.20
C LEU A 87 23.99 -4.48 -3.14
N ARG A 88 22.78 -4.27 -3.63
CA ARG A 88 22.10 -2.97 -3.49
C ARG A 88 21.77 -2.65 -2.03
N ARG A 89 21.39 -3.66 -1.25
CA ARG A 89 21.09 -3.51 0.19
C ARG A 89 22.33 -3.45 1.07
N SER A 90 23.52 -3.68 0.49
CA SER A 90 24.82 -3.47 1.15
C SER A 90 25.17 -1.99 1.31
N ARG A 91 24.57 -1.12 0.50
CA ARG A 91 24.83 0.30 0.49
C ARG A 91 24.05 1.03 1.57
N SER A 92 24.62 2.15 2.04
CA SER A 92 23.99 3.03 3.02
C SER A 92 22.66 3.58 2.52
N GLY A 93 21.59 3.41 3.33
CA GLY A 93 20.27 3.93 3.02
C GLY A 93 20.10 5.41 3.30
N VAL A 94 21.02 6.03 4.08
CA VAL A 94 20.90 7.45 4.46
C VAL A 94 21.42 8.42 3.41
N ASN A 95 22.10 7.92 2.38
CA ASN A 95 22.66 8.76 1.30
C ASN A 95 22.49 8.13 -0.10
N SER A 96 21.65 7.12 -0.24
CA SER A 96 21.47 6.39 -1.51
C SER A 96 20.01 6.14 -1.82
N LEU A 97 19.65 6.23 -3.10
CA LEU A 97 18.43 5.65 -3.64
C LEU A 97 18.66 4.16 -3.88
N ILE A 98 17.89 3.29 -3.24
CA ILE A 98 18.11 1.85 -3.31
C ILE A 98 16.91 1.16 -3.95
N PRO A 99 16.96 0.81 -5.25
CA PRO A 99 15.94 -0.03 -5.88
C PRO A 99 15.90 -1.41 -5.24
N THR A 100 14.69 -1.88 -4.93
CA THR A 100 14.47 -3.19 -4.33
C THR A 100 13.12 -3.75 -4.75
N THR A 101 12.84 -4.99 -4.38
CA THR A 101 11.56 -5.61 -4.67
C THR A 101 10.48 -5.16 -3.69
N THR A 102 9.24 -5.12 -4.17
CA THR A 102 8.04 -5.10 -3.32
C THR A 102 7.18 -6.31 -3.59
N GLY A 103 6.48 -6.77 -2.57
CA GLY A 103 5.53 -7.86 -2.76
C GLY A 103 4.08 -7.39 -2.82
N SER A 104 3.85 -6.09 -2.78
CA SER A 104 2.51 -5.54 -2.67
C SER A 104 1.64 -5.85 -3.89
N ALA A 105 2.18 -5.78 -5.10
CA ALA A 105 1.45 -6.19 -6.31
C ALA A 105 1.01 -7.67 -6.28
N LYS A 106 1.87 -8.56 -5.74
CA LYS A 106 1.49 -9.96 -5.54
C LYS A 106 0.46 -10.15 -4.43
N ALA A 107 0.51 -9.32 -3.38
CA ALA A 107 -0.47 -9.37 -2.31
C ALA A 107 -1.86 -8.94 -2.80
N ILE A 108 -1.95 -7.95 -3.68
CA ILE A 108 -3.20 -7.56 -4.33
C ILE A 108 -3.85 -8.72 -5.09
N SER A 109 -3.07 -9.54 -5.78
CA SER A 109 -3.62 -10.69 -6.52
C SER A 109 -4.16 -11.82 -5.62
N LEU A 110 -3.96 -11.76 -4.31
CA LEU A 110 -4.64 -12.64 -3.35
C LEU A 110 -6.03 -12.13 -2.99
N ILE A 111 -6.27 -10.82 -3.12
CA ILE A 111 -7.55 -10.16 -2.84
C ILE A 111 -8.38 -10.09 -4.13
N TYR A 112 -7.72 -9.73 -5.24
CA TYR A 112 -8.29 -9.62 -6.58
C TYR A 112 -7.59 -10.63 -7.51
N PRO A 113 -8.04 -11.90 -7.55
CA PRO A 113 -7.41 -12.97 -8.34
C PRO A 113 -7.35 -12.69 -9.84
N GLU A 114 -8.28 -11.91 -10.36
CA GLU A 114 -8.34 -11.46 -11.76
C GLU A 114 -7.15 -10.58 -12.16
N LEU A 115 -6.53 -9.90 -11.19
CA LEU A 115 -5.33 -9.07 -11.42
C LEU A 115 -4.02 -9.88 -11.31
N LYS A 116 -4.11 -11.20 -11.16
CA LYS A 116 -2.92 -12.06 -11.08
C LYS A 116 -2.12 -12.01 -12.38
N GLY A 117 -0.85 -11.60 -12.28
CA GLY A 117 0.05 -11.44 -13.42
C GLY A 117 -0.15 -10.12 -14.19
N ARG A 118 -1.18 -9.34 -13.88
CA ARG A 118 -1.45 -8.04 -14.51
C ARG A 118 -0.85 -6.86 -13.74
N LEU A 119 -0.52 -7.04 -12.45
CA LEU A 119 0.15 -6.05 -11.63
C LEU A 119 1.55 -6.51 -11.24
N ASN A 120 2.52 -5.60 -11.36
CA ASN A 120 3.88 -5.81 -10.87
C ASN A 120 4.45 -4.49 -10.34
N GLY A 121 5.58 -4.54 -9.63
CA GLY A 121 6.13 -3.31 -9.09
C GLY A 121 7.47 -3.46 -8.39
N HIS A 122 8.02 -2.30 -8.06
CA HIS A 122 9.29 -2.12 -7.38
C HIS A 122 9.13 -1.22 -6.16
N ALA A 123 10.15 -1.22 -5.30
CA ALA A 123 10.34 -0.20 -4.29
C ALA A 123 11.66 0.52 -4.54
N VAL A 124 11.69 1.82 -4.29
CA VAL A 124 12.91 2.60 -4.20
C VAL A 124 13.01 3.14 -2.78
N ARG A 125 14.00 2.67 -2.02
CA ARG A 125 14.28 3.24 -0.70
C ARG A 125 14.96 4.58 -0.85
N VAL A 126 14.49 5.54 -0.08
CA VAL A 126 14.99 6.92 -0.08
C VAL A 126 15.43 7.32 1.34
N PRO A 127 16.38 8.24 1.49
CA PRO A 127 16.90 8.65 2.80
C PRO A 127 15.91 9.54 3.57
N LEU A 128 14.74 9.03 3.85
CA LEU A 128 13.70 9.62 4.69
C LEU A 128 13.43 8.71 5.88
N LEU A 129 13.05 9.28 7.02
CA LEU A 129 12.80 8.54 8.24
C LEU A 129 11.38 7.98 8.29
N ASN A 130 10.40 8.70 7.76
CA ASN A 130 9.00 8.28 7.74
C ASN A 130 8.26 8.93 6.56
N ALA A 131 7.06 8.45 6.29
CA ALA A 131 6.20 8.73 5.16
C ALA A 131 6.76 8.24 3.81
N SER A 132 5.88 7.73 3.01
CA SER A 132 6.18 7.09 1.74
C SER A 132 5.17 7.50 0.68
N LEU A 133 5.55 7.34 -0.58
CA LEU A 133 4.70 7.63 -1.75
C LEU A 133 4.58 6.37 -2.61
N THR A 134 3.36 6.01 -2.98
CA THR A 134 3.13 5.00 -4.01
C THR A 134 2.76 5.68 -5.32
N ASP A 135 3.55 5.46 -6.35
CA ASP A 135 3.30 5.84 -7.74
C ASP A 135 2.66 4.64 -8.45
N CYS A 136 1.38 4.79 -8.79
CA CYS A 136 0.59 3.79 -9.49
C CYS A 136 0.37 4.22 -10.94
N VAL A 137 0.70 3.34 -11.87
CA VAL A 137 0.37 3.51 -13.29
C VAL A 137 -0.49 2.33 -13.72
N PHE A 138 -1.72 2.61 -14.15
CA PHE A 138 -2.68 1.60 -14.59
C PHE A 138 -3.15 1.86 -16.00
N GLU A 139 -3.32 0.82 -16.78
CA GLU A 139 -4.13 0.83 -18.00
C GLU A 139 -5.55 0.44 -17.60
N MET A 140 -6.50 1.33 -17.86
CA MET A 140 -7.90 1.15 -17.49
C MET A 140 -8.67 0.47 -18.61
N LYS A 141 -9.65 -0.38 -18.27
CA LYS A 141 -10.50 -1.08 -19.26
C LYS A 141 -11.42 -0.15 -20.04
N LYS A 142 -11.61 1.09 -19.57
CA LYS A 142 -12.47 2.10 -20.20
C LYS A 142 -11.75 3.45 -20.22
N PRO A 143 -12.07 4.32 -21.19
CA PRO A 143 -11.61 5.71 -21.13
C PRO A 143 -12.07 6.40 -19.86
N VAL A 144 -11.20 7.23 -19.28
CA VAL A 144 -11.43 7.98 -18.04
C VAL A 144 -10.92 9.41 -18.18
N SER A 145 -11.40 10.30 -17.31
CA SER A 145 -10.85 11.64 -17.10
C SER A 145 -10.27 11.81 -15.70
N VAL A 146 -9.44 12.83 -15.50
CA VAL A 146 -8.90 13.18 -14.19
C VAL A 146 -10.01 13.51 -13.22
N GLU A 147 -11.02 14.27 -13.65
CA GLU A 147 -12.16 14.70 -12.84
C GLU A 147 -12.99 13.49 -12.39
N GLU A 148 -13.24 12.54 -13.29
CA GLU A 148 -13.96 11.30 -12.96
C GLU A 148 -13.22 10.48 -11.91
N ILE A 149 -11.91 10.27 -12.09
CA ILE A 149 -11.09 9.50 -11.16
C ILE A 149 -11.03 10.18 -9.78
N ASN A 150 -10.77 11.49 -9.74
CA ASN A 150 -10.70 12.23 -8.48
C ASN A 150 -12.06 12.19 -7.75
N LYS A 151 -13.16 12.32 -8.48
CA LYS A 151 -14.51 12.20 -7.92
C LYS A 151 -14.74 10.83 -7.27
N LEU A 152 -14.35 9.73 -7.93
CA LEU A 152 -14.47 8.38 -7.37
C LEU A 152 -13.70 8.23 -6.05
N PHE A 153 -12.49 8.78 -5.96
CA PHE A 153 -11.70 8.74 -4.72
C PHE A 153 -12.33 9.61 -3.62
N ILE A 154 -12.83 10.79 -3.95
CA ILE A 154 -13.53 11.67 -3.00
C ILE A 154 -14.77 10.94 -2.43
N GLU A 155 -15.61 10.37 -3.29
CA GLU A 155 -16.80 9.63 -2.89
C GLU A 155 -16.47 8.42 -2.01
N ALA A 156 -15.45 7.63 -2.38
CA ALA A 156 -14.99 6.48 -1.60
C ALA A 156 -14.47 6.90 -0.23
N SER A 157 -13.68 7.98 -0.15
CA SER A 157 -13.13 8.49 1.10
C SER A 157 -14.20 9.04 2.06
N ALA A 158 -15.29 9.54 1.53
CA ALA A 158 -16.42 10.04 2.33
C ALA A 158 -17.41 8.94 2.76
N SER A 159 -17.32 7.74 2.16
CA SER A 159 -18.30 6.66 2.36
C SER A 159 -17.62 5.37 2.88
N TYR A 160 -17.51 4.34 2.03
CA TYR A 160 -17.12 2.99 2.43
C TYR A 160 -15.63 2.80 2.75
N LEU A 161 -14.78 3.76 2.38
CA LEU A 161 -13.36 3.81 2.77
C LEU A 161 -13.06 4.96 3.75
N LYS A 162 -14.07 5.48 4.42
CA LYS A 162 -13.89 6.52 5.45
C LYS A 162 -12.87 6.05 6.51
N ASN A 163 -11.94 6.94 6.87
CA ASN A 163 -10.81 6.70 7.77
C ASN A 163 -9.74 5.70 7.23
N ILE A 164 -9.92 5.16 6.03
CA ILE A 164 -8.97 4.28 5.34
C ILE A 164 -8.30 5.01 4.19
N LEU A 165 -9.11 5.62 3.33
CA LEU A 165 -8.68 6.44 2.20
C LEU A 165 -8.97 7.92 2.52
N SER A 166 -8.06 8.80 2.12
CA SER A 166 -8.25 10.24 2.11
C SER A 166 -7.93 10.82 0.74
N PHE A 167 -8.41 12.00 0.46
CA PHE A 167 -8.14 12.75 -0.76
C PHE A 167 -7.59 14.13 -0.39
N GLU A 168 -6.51 14.57 -1.03
CA GLU A 168 -5.82 15.82 -0.74
C GLU A 168 -5.66 16.66 -1.99
N GLU A 169 -6.05 17.94 -1.88
CA GLU A 169 -5.97 18.93 -2.96
C GLU A 169 -4.94 20.02 -2.70
N ARG A 170 -4.33 20.01 -1.53
CA ARG A 170 -3.26 20.95 -1.18
C ARG A 170 -1.91 20.44 -1.69
N PRO A 171 -0.98 21.33 -2.07
CA PRO A 171 0.34 20.96 -2.54
C PRO A 171 1.29 20.57 -1.38
N LEU A 172 1.00 19.42 -0.75
CA LEU A 172 1.72 18.91 0.41
C LEU A 172 2.82 17.93 0.00
N VAL A 173 3.74 17.64 0.93
CA VAL A 173 4.88 16.74 0.73
C VAL A 173 4.94 15.69 1.84
N SER A 174 5.87 14.74 1.74
CA SER A 174 5.96 13.58 2.64
C SER A 174 5.93 13.93 4.13
N SER A 175 6.60 15.01 4.56
CA SER A 175 6.66 15.43 5.97
C SER A 175 5.30 15.83 6.54
N ASP A 176 4.37 16.29 5.70
CA ASP A 176 3.04 16.72 6.11
C ASP A 176 2.12 15.54 6.43
N TYR A 177 2.50 14.33 6.01
CA TYR A 177 1.72 13.11 6.21
C TYR A 177 2.21 12.26 7.38
N VAL A 178 3.26 12.69 8.09
CA VAL A 178 3.73 12.01 9.31
C VAL A 178 2.63 12.04 10.37
N ASN A 179 2.38 10.89 11.00
CA ASN A 179 1.28 10.65 11.95
C ASN A 179 -0.14 10.69 11.33
N ASN A 180 -0.26 10.67 10.02
CA ASN A 180 -1.56 10.51 9.39
C ASN A 180 -2.02 9.04 9.48
N SER A 181 -3.24 8.82 9.99
CA SER A 181 -3.78 7.49 10.25
C SER A 181 -4.38 6.78 9.02
N HIS A 182 -4.56 7.48 7.89
CA HIS A 182 -5.10 6.86 6.70
C HIS A 182 -4.10 5.88 6.05
N SER A 183 -4.62 4.82 5.49
CA SER A 183 -3.81 3.84 4.74
C SER A 183 -3.29 4.38 3.41
N ALA A 184 -4.08 5.24 2.77
CA ALA A 184 -3.74 5.92 1.53
C ALA A 184 -4.33 7.33 1.51
N ILE A 185 -3.55 8.31 1.09
CA ILE A 185 -3.98 9.69 0.87
C ILE A 185 -3.70 10.01 -0.60
N ILE A 186 -4.76 10.08 -1.41
CA ILE A 186 -4.64 10.38 -2.84
C ILE A 186 -4.19 11.83 -3.00
N ASP A 187 -3.14 12.03 -3.78
CA ASP A 187 -2.69 13.36 -4.24
C ASP A 187 -3.51 13.75 -5.47
N GLY A 188 -4.57 14.51 -5.26
CA GLY A 188 -5.48 14.89 -6.33
C GLY A 188 -4.86 15.80 -7.38
N LEU A 189 -3.84 16.59 -7.01
CA LEU A 189 -3.11 17.46 -7.93
C LEU A 189 -2.19 16.67 -8.87
N SER A 190 -1.77 15.49 -8.48
CA SER A 190 -0.86 14.63 -9.24
C SER A 190 -1.57 13.56 -10.08
N THR A 191 -2.91 13.48 -10.01
CA THR A 191 -3.68 12.57 -10.87
C THR A 191 -3.50 12.95 -12.32
N MET A 192 -3.13 11.96 -13.16
CA MET A 192 -2.85 12.19 -14.58
C MET A 192 -3.48 11.09 -15.43
N VAL A 193 -4.05 11.47 -16.56
CA VAL A 193 -4.57 10.54 -17.58
C VAL A 193 -3.85 10.79 -18.90
N VAL A 194 -3.26 9.75 -19.46
CA VAL A 194 -2.60 9.77 -20.77
C VAL A 194 -3.37 8.88 -21.73
N ASN A 195 -3.58 9.36 -22.94
CA ASN A 195 -4.29 8.63 -24.01
C ASN A 195 -5.65 8.04 -23.55
N ARG A 196 -6.33 8.73 -22.64
CA ARG A 196 -7.67 8.41 -22.09
C ARG A 196 -7.76 7.14 -21.24
N THR A 197 -6.81 6.21 -21.31
CA THR A 197 -6.87 4.92 -20.61
C THR A 197 -5.71 4.69 -19.66
N GLN A 198 -4.55 5.33 -19.87
CA GLN A 198 -3.43 5.22 -18.93
C GLN A 198 -3.61 6.22 -17.78
N LEU A 199 -3.92 5.70 -16.62
CA LEU A 199 -4.09 6.46 -15.38
C LEU A 199 -2.82 6.41 -14.55
N LYS A 200 -2.39 7.58 -14.05
CA LYS A 200 -1.33 7.71 -13.04
C LYS A 200 -1.91 8.34 -11.78
N VAL A 201 -1.69 7.69 -10.64
CA VAL A 201 -2.15 8.15 -9.32
C VAL A 201 -0.99 8.11 -8.33
N TYR A 202 -0.82 9.19 -7.59
CA TYR A 202 0.04 9.24 -6.43
C TYR A 202 -0.78 9.06 -5.15
N ALA A 203 -0.25 8.26 -4.24
CA ALA A 203 -0.83 8.10 -2.91
C ALA A 203 0.24 8.14 -1.83
N TRP A 204 0.07 9.05 -0.89
CA TRP A 204 0.90 9.21 0.30
C TRP A 204 0.42 8.27 1.40
N TYR A 205 1.33 7.87 2.29
CA TYR A 205 0.99 7.10 3.48
C TYR A 205 2.09 7.19 4.53
N ASP A 206 1.69 7.28 5.80
CA ASP A 206 2.62 7.02 6.89
C ASP A 206 2.75 5.50 7.03
N ASN A 207 3.90 4.96 6.64
CA ASN A 207 4.13 3.53 6.63
C ASN A 207 4.26 2.91 8.03
N GLU A 208 4.40 3.72 9.07
CA GLU A 208 4.47 3.28 10.47
C GLU A 208 3.12 3.49 11.15
N TRP A 209 2.69 4.73 11.30
CA TRP A 209 1.47 5.06 12.05
C TRP A 209 0.20 4.57 11.34
N GLY A 210 0.04 4.86 10.05
CA GLY A 210 -1.12 4.38 9.29
C GLY A 210 -1.25 2.87 9.32
N TYR A 211 -0.13 2.14 9.21
CA TYR A 211 -0.13 0.69 9.31
C TYR A 211 -0.48 0.20 10.73
N ALA A 212 0.07 0.84 11.78
CA ALA A 212 -0.24 0.50 13.17
C ALA A 212 -1.74 0.68 13.48
N CYS A 213 -2.35 1.75 12.97
CA CYS A 213 -3.80 1.97 13.07
C CYS A 213 -4.59 0.81 12.43
N ARG A 214 -4.19 0.36 11.25
CA ARG A 214 -4.84 -0.79 10.57
C ARG A 214 -4.71 -2.09 11.33
N MET A 215 -3.59 -2.31 12.01
CA MET A 215 -3.43 -3.49 12.88
C MET A 215 -4.43 -3.46 14.05
N VAL A 216 -4.59 -2.31 14.70
CA VAL A 216 -5.55 -2.14 15.79
C VAL A 216 -6.98 -2.34 15.31
N ASP A 217 -7.33 -1.76 14.16
CA ASP A 217 -8.66 -1.92 13.57
C ASP A 217 -8.95 -3.39 13.23
N LEU A 218 -7.98 -4.11 12.67
CA LEU A 218 -8.13 -5.54 12.35
C LEU A 218 -8.29 -6.38 13.61
N ILE A 219 -7.49 -6.14 14.65
CA ILE A 219 -7.62 -6.84 15.94
C ILE A 219 -9.01 -6.60 16.53
N SER A 220 -9.44 -5.34 16.58
CA SER A 220 -10.77 -4.99 17.08
C SER A 220 -11.89 -5.67 16.29
N HIS A 221 -11.76 -5.73 14.98
CA HIS A 221 -12.73 -6.41 14.12
C HIS A 221 -12.80 -7.92 14.37
N ILE A 222 -11.64 -8.58 14.54
CA ILE A 222 -11.57 -10.02 14.80
C ILE A 222 -12.16 -10.36 16.18
N MET A 223 -11.89 -9.53 17.19
CA MET A 223 -12.39 -9.76 18.55
C MET A 223 -13.89 -9.54 18.70
N ASN A 224 -14.51 -8.79 17.80
CA ASN A 224 -15.94 -8.51 17.80
C ASN A 224 -16.76 -9.44 16.87
N LYS A 225 -16.10 -10.43 16.24
CA LYS A 225 -16.71 -11.46 15.39
C LYS A 225 -16.95 -12.75 16.15
#